data_7b1f3745b9124b2fb8858b37d61a148a
#
_entry.id   7b1f3745b9124b2fb8858b37d61a148a
#
_cell.length_a   1.000
_cell.length_b   1.000
_cell.length_c   1.000
_cell.angle_alpha   90.00
_cell.angle_beta   90.00
_cell.angle_gamma   90.00
#
_symmetry.space_group_name_H-M   'P 1'
#
loop_
_entity.id
_entity.type
_entity.pdbx_description
1 polymer ?
#
loop_
_entity_poly.entity_id
_entity_poly.type
_entity_poly.pdbx_seq_one_letter_code
_entity_poly.pdbx_strand_id
1 'polypeptide(L)'
;MSNIGGRSNSIKLLLAGMALSSVCSAFSSFVVYFANDKEGMQTLTYWLMGSLAGAKWQNLFFLFPIVLVSVLFFWTQYRSLNLMLLGDEVSITLGTDLHRRRQGYLLLTSLVIGFVVYASGMIGFVGLVIPHLVRMLFGTDHKKLIPLSALTGAVFLVWADVLCRVVIPHTELPIGILISMIGGPCFIFLMTHKKYGFGGGQS
;
A
#
# COMPACT_ATOMS: atom_id res chain seq x y z
N MET A 1 19.02 -2.08 -6.27
CA MET A 1 19.11 -1.26 -7.49
C MET A 1 19.04 0.25 -7.25
N SER A 2 18.46 0.77 -6.16
CA SER A 2 18.40 2.23 -5.88
C SER A 2 19.72 2.87 -5.40
N ASN A 3 20.74 2.07 -5.13
CA ASN A 3 21.97 2.51 -4.46
C ASN A 3 23.16 2.76 -5.42
N ILE A 4 22.93 2.71 -6.72
CA ILE A 4 23.97 2.99 -7.73
C ILE A 4 24.04 4.51 -7.87
N GLY A 5 24.93 5.15 -7.08
CA GLY A 5 25.20 6.58 -7.15
C GLY A 5 24.98 7.38 -5.86
N GLY A 6 24.98 6.73 -4.69
CA GLY A 6 25.17 7.41 -3.38
C GLY A 6 24.01 8.25 -2.81
N ARG A 7 22.94 8.51 -3.55
CA ARG A 7 21.72 9.17 -3.07
C ARG A 7 20.50 8.49 -3.66
N SER A 8 19.65 7.89 -2.81
CA SER A 8 18.37 7.33 -3.24
C SER A 8 17.42 8.49 -3.57
N ASN A 9 17.39 8.88 -4.83
CA ASN A 9 16.43 9.86 -5.32
C ASN A 9 15.04 9.19 -5.33
N SER A 10 14.02 9.83 -4.78
CA SER A 10 12.64 9.32 -4.75
C SER A 10 12.12 8.91 -6.13
N ILE A 11 12.58 9.60 -7.18
CA ILE A 11 12.25 9.27 -8.58
C ILE A 11 12.84 7.90 -8.99
N LYS A 12 14.08 7.61 -8.60
CA LYS A 12 14.71 6.31 -8.89
C LYS A 12 14.00 5.15 -8.20
N LEU A 13 13.52 5.36 -6.98
CA LEU A 13 12.72 4.36 -6.25
C LEU A 13 11.38 4.10 -6.93
N LEU A 14 10.70 5.16 -7.39
CA LEU A 14 9.46 5.06 -8.16
C LEU A 14 9.67 4.27 -9.46
N LEU A 15 10.66 4.66 -10.26
CA LEU A 15 10.97 3.99 -11.52
C LEU A 15 11.37 2.52 -11.32
N ALA A 16 12.17 2.23 -10.29
CA ALA A 16 12.53 0.86 -9.95
C ALA A 16 11.32 0.03 -9.52
N GLY A 17 10.40 0.61 -8.75
CA GLY A 17 9.14 -0.02 -8.36
C GLY A 17 8.24 -0.32 -9.56
N MET A 18 8.10 0.62 -10.49
CA MET A 18 7.33 0.42 -11.73
C MET A 18 7.95 -0.67 -12.61
N ALA A 19 9.27 -0.66 -12.80
CA ALA A 19 9.97 -1.67 -13.58
C ALA A 19 9.80 -3.07 -12.95
N LEU A 20 9.98 -3.19 -11.62
CA LEU A 20 9.81 -4.45 -10.93
C LEU A 20 8.36 -4.95 -11.01
N SER A 21 7.38 -4.07 -10.84
CA SER A 21 5.95 -4.39 -11.00
C SER A 21 5.65 -4.91 -12.39
N SER A 22 6.21 -4.27 -13.45
CA SER A 22 6.03 -4.72 -14.84
C SER A 22 6.62 -6.11 -15.07
N VAL A 23 7.81 -6.39 -14.53
CA VAL A 23 8.44 -7.72 -14.62
C VAL A 23 7.60 -8.78 -13.89
N CYS A 24 7.14 -8.49 -12.67
CA CYS A 24 6.28 -9.41 -11.92
C CYS A 24 4.95 -9.67 -12.65
N SER A 25 4.34 -8.63 -13.22
CA SER A 25 3.10 -8.75 -14.00
C SER A 25 3.31 -9.61 -15.26
N ALA A 26 4.41 -9.40 -15.98
CA ALA A 26 4.74 -10.20 -17.15
C ALA A 26 4.95 -11.68 -16.77
N PHE A 27 5.64 -11.93 -15.63
CA PHE A 27 5.83 -13.29 -15.13
C PHE A 27 4.52 -13.96 -14.73
N SER A 28 3.65 -13.23 -14.03
CA SER A 28 2.32 -13.72 -13.67
C SER A 28 1.49 -14.06 -14.91
N SER A 29 1.50 -13.19 -15.93
CA SER A 29 0.82 -13.43 -17.20
C SER A 29 1.40 -14.64 -17.94
N PHE A 30 2.72 -14.83 -17.89
CA PHE A 30 3.38 -15.99 -18.46
C PHE A 30 2.90 -17.29 -17.78
N VAL A 31 2.89 -17.34 -16.46
CA VAL A 31 2.40 -18.50 -15.71
C VAL A 31 0.94 -18.82 -16.04
N VAL A 32 0.09 -17.79 -16.08
CA VAL A 32 -1.33 -17.93 -16.43
C VAL A 32 -1.49 -18.47 -17.88
N TYR A 33 -0.70 -17.98 -18.82
CA TYR A 33 -0.75 -18.42 -20.22
C TYR A 33 -0.38 -19.90 -20.40
N PHE A 34 0.61 -20.38 -19.65
CA PHE A 34 1.05 -21.79 -19.72
C PHE A 34 0.31 -22.74 -18.78
N ALA A 35 -0.48 -22.21 -17.85
CA ALA A 35 -1.36 -23.03 -17.02
C ALA A 35 -2.52 -23.57 -17.90
N ASN A 36 -2.34 -24.76 -18.46
CA ASN A 36 -3.28 -25.42 -19.37
C ASN A 36 -4.57 -25.91 -18.66
N ASP A 37 -4.87 -25.35 -17.48
CA ASP A 37 -5.99 -25.67 -16.63
C ASP A 37 -6.90 -24.44 -16.46
N LYS A 38 -8.16 -24.57 -16.93
CA LYS A 38 -9.14 -23.49 -16.86
C LYS A 38 -9.52 -23.09 -15.43
N GLU A 39 -9.59 -24.05 -14.52
CA GLU A 39 -9.91 -23.77 -13.10
C GLU A 39 -8.76 -23.04 -12.40
N GLY A 40 -7.52 -23.45 -12.67
CA GLY A 40 -6.32 -22.78 -12.17
C GLY A 40 -6.20 -21.35 -12.70
N MET A 41 -6.46 -21.11 -13.99
CA MET A 41 -6.49 -19.77 -14.58
C MET A 41 -7.54 -18.88 -13.92
N GLN A 42 -8.74 -19.39 -13.70
CA GLN A 42 -9.81 -18.64 -13.06
C GLN A 42 -9.44 -18.28 -11.62
N THR A 43 -8.94 -19.23 -10.86
CA THR A 43 -8.51 -19.02 -9.48
C THR A 43 -7.40 -17.96 -9.37
N LEU A 44 -6.37 -18.04 -10.25
CA LEU A 44 -5.30 -17.03 -10.29
C LEU A 44 -5.83 -15.65 -10.69
N THR A 45 -6.76 -15.58 -11.63
CA THR A 45 -7.35 -14.31 -12.06
C THR A 45 -8.14 -13.67 -10.90
N TYR A 46 -8.95 -14.42 -10.19
CA TYR A 46 -9.65 -13.93 -9.00
C TYR A 46 -8.68 -13.49 -7.90
N TRP A 47 -7.59 -14.24 -7.69
CA TRP A 47 -6.57 -13.86 -6.71
C TRP A 47 -5.86 -12.56 -7.10
N LEU A 48 -5.53 -12.37 -8.38
CA LEU A 48 -4.94 -11.11 -8.89
C LEU A 48 -5.89 -9.92 -8.77
N MET A 49 -7.20 -10.14 -8.81
CA MET A 49 -8.21 -9.10 -8.62
C MET A 49 -8.41 -8.72 -7.14
N GLY A 50 -7.93 -9.54 -6.21
CA GLY A 50 -8.09 -9.36 -4.77
C GLY A 50 -9.49 -9.69 -4.25
N SER A 51 -9.55 -10.49 -3.20
CA SER A 51 -10.81 -10.88 -2.56
C SER A 51 -10.62 -11.13 -1.08
N LEU A 52 -11.58 -10.71 -0.27
CA LEU A 52 -11.66 -11.05 1.16
C LEU A 52 -12.57 -12.25 1.45
N ALA A 53 -13.24 -12.78 0.43
CA ALA A 53 -14.15 -13.92 0.57
C ALA A 53 -13.48 -15.19 1.05
N GLY A 54 -12.21 -15.38 0.71
CA GLY A 54 -11.39 -16.51 1.16
C GLY A 54 -10.81 -16.38 2.58
N ALA A 55 -11.20 -15.38 3.36
CA ALA A 55 -10.68 -15.16 4.70
C ALA A 55 -11.06 -16.31 5.65
N LYS A 56 -10.05 -17.02 6.18
CA LYS A 56 -10.19 -18.12 7.14
C LYS A 56 -9.58 -17.73 8.48
N TRP A 57 -10.21 -18.16 9.57
CA TRP A 57 -9.71 -17.91 10.92
C TRP A 57 -8.28 -18.41 11.14
N GLN A 58 -7.90 -19.51 10.50
CA GLN A 58 -6.54 -20.06 10.57
C GLN A 58 -5.50 -19.07 10.01
N ASN A 59 -5.79 -18.46 8.85
CA ASN A 59 -4.89 -17.48 8.24
C ASN A 59 -4.86 -16.17 9.05
N LEU A 60 -6.01 -15.77 9.59
CA LEU A 60 -6.14 -14.55 10.39
C LEU A 60 -5.35 -14.64 11.69
N PHE A 61 -5.27 -15.82 12.31
CA PHE A 61 -4.52 -16.04 13.54
C PHE A 61 -3.02 -15.73 13.39
N PHE A 62 -2.44 -16.00 12.22
CA PHE A 62 -1.05 -15.66 11.93
C PHE A 62 -0.89 -14.22 11.41
N LEU A 63 -1.82 -13.76 10.58
CA LEU A 63 -1.73 -12.45 9.93
C LEU A 63 -1.97 -11.30 10.91
N PHE A 64 -2.95 -11.45 11.80
CA PHE A 64 -3.34 -10.40 12.74
C PHE A 64 -2.18 -9.94 13.65
N PRO A 65 -1.43 -10.83 14.33
CA PRO A 65 -0.30 -10.40 15.15
C PRO A 65 0.82 -9.76 14.32
N ILE A 66 1.10 -10.24 13.11
CA ILE A 66 2.12 -9.66 12.22
C ILE A 66 1.75 -8.21 11.88
N VAL A 67 0.51 -7.97 11.46
CA VAL A 67 0.02 -6.63 11.12
C VAL A 67 -0.02 -5.73 12.35
N LEU A 68 -0.54 -6.24 13.47
CA LEU A 68 -0.63 -5.48 14.73
C LEU A 68 0.75 -5.02 15.21
N VAL A 69 1.70 -5.95 15.28
CA VAL A 69 3.08 -5.65 15.69
C VAL A 69 3.70 -4.63 14.74
N SER A 70 3.47 -4.75 13.43
CA SER A 70 3.99 -3.82 12.44
C SER A 70 3.39 -2.42 12.60
N VAL A 71 2.09 -2.30 12.81
CA VAL A 71 1.42 -1.01 13.06
C VAL A 71 1.96 -0.38 14.35
N LEU A 72 2.09 -1.16 15.43
CA LEU A 72 2.65 -0.69 16.69
C LEU A 72 4.12 -0.25 16.52
N PHE A 73 4.92 -1.03 15.79
CA PHE A 73 6.30 -0.67 15.49
C PHE A 73 6.37 0.68 14.75
N PHE A 74 5.64 0.85 13.65
CA PHE A 74 5.62 2.11 12.92
C PHE A 74 5.07 3.27 13.76
N TRP A 75 4.10 3.00 14.62
CA TRP A 75 3.59 4.00 15.54
C TRP A 75 4.67 4.50 16.52
N THR A 76 5.51 3.60 17.05
CA THR A 76 6.65 4.04 17.90
C THR A 76 7.69 4.85 17.12
N GLN A 77 7.78 4.67 15.81
CA GLN A 77 8.73 5.37 14.93
C GLN A 77 8.22 6.73 14.41
N TYR A 78 7.10 7.25 14.93
CA TYR A 78 6.49 8.49 14.44
C TYR A 78 7.45 9.68 14.37
N ARG A 79 8.40 9.81 15.31
CA ARG A 79 9.40 10.88 15.33
C ARG A 79 10.33 10.78 14.11
N SER A 80 10.82 9.59 13.83
CA SER A 80 11.69 9.34 12.67
C SER A 80 10.96 9.59 11.35
N LEU A 81 9.68 9.17 11.27
CA LEU A 81 8.85 9.40 10.10
C LEU A 81 8.50 10.88 9.90
N ASN A 82 8.25 11.63 10.99
CA ASN A 82 8.06 13.07 10.92
C ASN A 82 9.33 13.81 10.46
N LEU A 83 10.51 13.37 10.91
CA LEU A 83 11.78 13.91 10.42
C LEU A 83 11.99 13.68 8.93
N MET A 84 11.56 12.53 8.42
CA MET A 84 11.64 12.23 6.97
C MET A 84 10.78 13.16 6.11
N LEU A 85 9.72 13.79 6.68
CA LEU A 85 8.92 14.79 5.97
C LEU A 85 9.67 16.09 5.72
N LEU A 86 10.68 16.42 6.56
CA LEU A 86 11.48 17.64 6.44
C LEU A 86 12.52 17.57 5.31
N GLY A 87 12.68 16.39 4.70
CA GLY A 87 13.65 16.15 3.65
C GLY A 87 15.00 15.64 4.15
N ASP A 88 15.79 15.10 3.23
CA ASP A 88 17.05 14.43 3.54
C ASP A 88 18.13 15.43 4.04
N GLU A 89 18.15 16.67 3.53
CA GLU A 89 19.15 17.69 3.90
C GLU A 89 19.02 18.14 5.35
N VAL A 90 17.79 18.42 5.80
CA VAL A 90 17.53 18.83 7.19
C VAL A 90 17.80 17.69 8.16
N SER A 91 17.56 16.48 7.75
CA SER A 91 17.73 15.29 8.59
C SER A 91 19.20 14.92 8.83
N ILE A 92 20.06 15.17 7.84
CA ILE A 92 21.51 14.97 7.94
C ILE A 92 22.11 15.96 8.95
N THR A 93 21.66 17.22 8.94
CA THR A 93 22.11 18.24 9.91
C THR A 93 21.72 17.90 11.34
N LEU A 94 20.65 17.13 11.53
CA LEU A 94 20.19 16.63 12.84
C LEU A 94 20.87 15.31 13.26
N GLY A 95 21.89 14.85 12.52
CA GLY A 95 22.72 13.69 12.88
C GLY A 95 22.04 12.33 12.77
N THR A 96 20.92 12.23 12.05
CA THR A 96 20.19 10.97 11.90
C THR A 96 20.48 10.34 10.53
N ASP A 97 20.98 9.09 10.50
CA ASP A 97 21.16 8.32 9.26
C ASP A 97 19.80 7.82 8.77
N LEU A 98 19.08 8.69 8.07
CA LEU A 98 17.77 8.37 7.52
C LEU A 98 17.82 7.32 6.41
N HIS A 99 18.95 7.18 5.73
CA HIS A 99 19.09 6.22 4.62
C HIS A 99 18.94 4.78 5.11
N ARG A 100 19.64 4.41 6.17
CA ARG A 100 19.53 3.06 6.77
C ARG A 100 18.16 2.81 7.36
N ARG A 101 17.57 3.81 8.03
CA ARG A 101 16.21 3.68 8.58
C ARG A 101 15.15 3.50 7.47
N ARG A 102 15.26 4.26 6.38
CA ARG A 102 14.38 4.12 5.20
C ARG A 102 14.46 2.73 4.60
N GLN A 103 15.67 2.16 4.45
CA GLN A 103 15.84 0.78 3.96
C GLN A 103 15.18 -0.23 4.89
N GLY A 104 15.38 -0.11 6.21
CA GLY A 104 14.73 -0.99 7.19
C GLY A 104 13.19 -0.90 7.13
N TYR A 105 12.63 0.30 7.01
CA TYR A 105 11.18 0.48 6.88
C TYR A 105 10.64 -0.10 5.57
N LEU A 106 11.36 0.07 4.46
CA LEU A 106 10.99 -0.52 3.17
C LEU A 106 11.02 -2.04 3.21
N LEU A 107 12.03 -2.65 3.82
CA LEU A 107 12.11 -4.10 3.99
C LEU A 107 10.96 -4.62 4.85
N LEU A 108 10.70 -4.01 5.99
CA LEU A 108 9.62 -4.43 6.88
C LEU A 108 8.25 -4.28 6.21
N THR A 109 7.99 -3.14 5.56
CA THR A 109 6.72 -2.92 4.83
C THR A 109 6.55 -3.91 3.68
N SER A 110 7.59 -4.18 2.90
CA SER A 110 7.50 -5.13 1.79
C SER A 110 7.18 -6.55 2.27
N LEU A 111 7.76 -6.96 3.40
CA LEU A 111 7.49 -8.26 4.01
C LEU A 111 6.04 -8.36 4.51
N VAL A 112 5.56 -7.34 5.23
CA VAL A 112 4.17 -7.29 5.72
C VAL A 112 3.18 -7.27 4.57
N ILE A 113 3.42 -6.44 3.53
CA ILE A 113 2.58 -6.39 2.32
C ILE A 113 2.56 -7.75 1.63
N GLY A 114 3.71 -8.45 1.54
CA GLY A 114 3.77 -9.79 0.96
C GLY A 114 2.84 -10.78 1.68
N PHE A 115 2.83 -10.80 3.01
CA PHE A 115 1.91 -11.63 3.80
C PHE A 115 0.43 -11.24 3.59
N VAL A 116 0.13 -9.96 3.55
CA VAL A 116 -1.24 -9.46 3.33
C VAL A 116 -1.71 -9.83 1.93
N VAL A 117 -0.89 -9.61 0.90
CA VAL A 117 -1.22 -9.95 -0.50
C VAL A 117 -1.37 -11.47 -0.67
N TYR A 118 -0.55 -12.27 0.00
CA TYR A 118 -0.73 -13.73 -0.01
C TYR A 118 -2.12 -14.13 0.49
N ALA A 119 -2.64 -13.48 1.53
CA ALA A 119 -3.91 -13.83 2.15
C ALA A 119 -5.15 -13.24 1.43
N SER A 120 -5.04 -12.04 0.86
CA SER A 120 -6.19 -11.28 0.30
C SER A 120 -6.10 -11.01 -1.20
N GLY A 121 -5.00 -11.42 -1.85
CA GLY A 121 -4.71 -11.00 -3.21
C GLY A 121 -4.32 -9.52 -3.32
N MET A 122 -4.26 -9.00 -4.54
CA MET A 122 -3.83 -7.63 -4.79
C MET A 122 -4.98 -6.63 -4.63
N ILE A 123 -4.99 -5.89 -3.50
CA ILE A 123 -5.94 -4.80 -3.26
C ILE A 123 -5.18 -3.48 -3.41
N GLY A 124 -5.45 -2.75 -4.50
CA GLY A 124 -4.81 -1.47 -4.80
C GLY A 124 -5.51 -0.27 -4.15
N PHE A 125 -4.94 0.94 -4.34
CA PHE A 125 -5.47 2.25 -3.97
C PHE A 125 -5.72 2.52 -2.49
N VAL A 126 -6.09 1.55 -1.65
CA VAL A 126 -6.38 1.76 -0.22
C VAL A 126 -5.21 2.44 0.48
N GLY A 127 -4.00 1.92 0.28
CA GLY A 127 -2.78 2.47 0.89
C GLY A 127 -2.40 3.87 0.41
N LEU A 128 -2.95 4.34 -0.70
CA LEU A 128 -2.76 5.70 -1.21
C LEU A 128 -3.89 6.64 -0.76
N VAL A 129 -5.13 6.23 -0.96
CA VAL A 129 -6.31 7.09 -0.73
C VAL A 129 -6.55 7.31 0.76
N ILE A 130 -6.52 6.25 1.58
CA ILE A 130 -6.85 6.36 3.01
C ILE A 130 -5.88 7.25 3.78
N PRO A 131 -4.53 7.05 3.72
CA PRO A 131 -3.61 7.96 4.41
C PRO A 131 -3.71 9.39 3.90
N HIS A 132 -4.04 9.57 2.63
CA HIS A 132 -4.22 10.89 2.05
C HIS A 132 -5.44 11.60 2.63
N LEU A 133 -6.58 10.92 2.72
CA LEU A 133 -7.80 11.45 3.35
C LEU A 133 -7.55 11.77 4.84
N VAL A 134 -6.88 10.88 5.56
CA VAL A 134 -6.55 11.10 6.97
C VAL A 134 -5.63 12.31 7.15
N ARG A 135 -4.64 12.51 6.27
CA ARG A 135 -3.79 13.71 6.28
C ARG A 135 -4.58 14.99 6.06
N MET A 136 -5.58 14.95 5.19
CA MET A 136 -6.42 16.11 4.92
C MET A 136 -7.27 16.52 6.13
N LEU A 137 -7.72 15.55 6.91
CA LEU A 137 -8.62 15.78 8.05
C LEU A 137 -7.86 16.03 9.35
N PHE A 138 -6.75 15.33 9.59
CA PHE A 138 -6.06 15.29 10.88
C PHE A 138 -4.62 15.80 10.84
N GLY A 139 -4.13 16.22 9.65
CA GLY A 139 -2.78 16.74 9.47
C GLY A 139 -1.74 15.66 9.18
N THR A 140 -0.46 16.10 9.14
CA THR A 140 0.67 15.28 8.66
C THR A 140 1.43 14.56 9.78
N ASP A 141 1.07 14.77 11.06
CA ASP A 141 1.75 14.15 12.20
C ASP A 141 1.52 12.63 12.21
N HIS A 142 2.60 11.86 12.03
CA HIS A 142 2.56 10.39 12.00
C HIS A 142 2.09 9.77 13.31
N LYS A 143 2.17 10.47 14.43
CA LYS A 143 1.64 9.98 15.70
C LYS A 143 0.12 9.72 15.63
N LYS A 144 -0.60 10.59 14.91
CA LYS A 144 -2.05 10.46 14.67
C LYS A 144 -2.35 9.72 13.35
N LEU A 145 -1.55 10.00 12.33
CA LEU A 145 -1.75 9.49 10.98
C LEU A 145 -1.74 7.96 10.94
N ILE A 146 -0.80 7.30 11.61
CA ILE A 146 -0.65 5.85 11.54
C ILE A 146 -1.86 5.12 12.13
N PRO A 147 -2.27 5.34 13.40
CA PRO A 147 -3.40 4.64 13.96
C PRO A 147 -4.72 4.99 13.25
N LEU A 148 -4.91 6.26 12.89
CA LEU A 148 -6.13 6.68 12.19
C LEU A 148 -6.21 6.06 10.79
N SER A 149 -5.09 5.99 10.04
CA SER A 149 -5.08 5.34 8.73
C SER A 149 -5.35 3.84 8.83
N ALA A 150 -4.81 3.17 9.84
CA ALA A 150 -5.07 1.76 10.08
C ALA A 150 -6.56 1.50 10.37
N LEU A 151 -7.15 2.27 11.29
CA LEU A 151 -8.56 2.14 11.65
C LEU A 151 -9.50 2.50 10.48
N THR A 152 -9.27 3.65 9.84
CA THR A 152 -10.09 4.08 8.70
C THR A 152 -9.98 3.11 7.54
N GLY A 153 -8.78 2.60 7.26
CA GLY A 153 -8.57 1.58 6.23
C GLY A 153 -9.30 0.27 6.53
N ALA A 154 -9.25 -0.19 7.78
CA ALA A 154 -9.98 -1.38 8.20
C ALA A 154 -11.51 -1.21 8.04
N VAL A 155 -12.07 -0.11 8.52
CA VAL A 155 -13.50 0.21 8.37
C VAL A 155 -13.88 0.31 6.89
N PHE A 156 -13.07 1.00 6.09
CA PHE A 156 -13.30 1.15 4.65
C PHE A 156 -13.32 -0.22 3.94
N LEU A 157 -12.37 -1.10 4.23
CA LEU A 157 -12.31 -2.43 3.62
C LEU A 157 -13.51 -3.31 4.01
N VAL A 158 -13.95 -3.25 5.27
CA VAL A 158 -15.15 -3.98 5.72
C VAL A 158 -16.38 -3.51 4.97
N TRP A 159 -16.59 -2.20 4.83
CA TRP A 159 -17.71 -1.65 4.07
C TRP A 159 -17.61 -1.97 2.57
N ALA A 160 -16.42 -1.92 1.99
CA ALA A 160 -16.21 -2.30 0.60
C ALA A 160 -16.53 -3.78 0.36
N ASP A 161 -16.16 -4.67 1.28
CA ASP A 161 -16.49 -6.10 1.19
C ASP A 161 -18.00 -6.34 1.30
N VAL A 162 -18.68 -5.66 2.22
CA VAL A 162 -20.15 -5.72 2.33
C VAL A 162 -20.81 -5.27 1.04
N LEU A 163 -20.36 -4.16 0.44
CA LEU A 163 -20.87 -3.68 -0.84
C LEU A 163 -20.65 -4.70 -1.97
N CYS A 164 -19.47 -5.33 -2.03
CA CYS A 164 -19.18 -6.35 -3.03
C CYS A 164 -20.15 -7.56 -2.97
N ARG A 165 -20.60 -7.91 -1.75
CA ARG A 165 -21.53 -9.02 -1.53
C ARG A 165 -23.00 -8.68 -1.82
N VAL A 166 -23.36 -7.40 -1.73
CA VAL A 166 -24.77 -6.94 -1.88
C VAL A 166 -25.05 -6.48 -3.30
N VAL A 167 -24.06 -5.95 -4.03
CA VAL A 167 -24.26 -5.33 -5.36
C VAL A 167 -24.64 -6.35 -6.43
N ILE A 168 -24.10 -7.56 -6.39
CA ILE A 168 -24.40 -8.59 -7.39
C ILE A 168 -24.93 -9.86 -6.68
N PRO A 169 -26.22 -10.19 -6.82
CA PRO A 169 -26.78 -11.42 -6.28
C PRO A 169 -26.11 -12.64 -6.93
N HIS A 170 -25.74 -13.62 -6.12
CA HIS A 170 -25.19 -14.91 -6.54
C HIS A 170 -23.76 -14.93 -7.11
N THR A 171 -23.04 -13.79 -7.14
CA THR A 171 -21.63 -13.71 -7.53
C THR A 171 -20.87 -12.79 -6.59
N GLU A 172 -19.69 -13.21 -6.16
CA GLU A 172 -18.81 -12.36 -5.36
C GLU A 172 -17.98 -11.47 -6.28
N LEU A 173 -18.22 -10.16 -6.22
CA LEU A 173 -17.39 -9.19 -6.94
C LEU A 173 -16.03 -9.08 -6.24
N PRO A 174 -14.90 -9.29 -6.94
CA PRO A 174 -13.59 -9.05 -6.36
C PRO A 174 -13.46 -7.61 -5.84
N ILE A 175 -13.07 -7.46 -4.58
CA ILE A 175 -13.02 -6.16 -3.90
C ILE A 175 -12.06 -5.18 -4.58
N GLY A 176 -10.98 -5.69 -5.19
CA GLY A 176 -10.02 -4.87 -5.92
C GLY A 176 -10.61 -4.15 -7.11
N ILE A 177 -11.61 -4.74 -7.79
CA ILE A 177 -12.33 -4.07 -8.89
C ILE A 177 -13.09 -2.86 -8.35
N LEU A 178 -13.92 -3.05 -7.32
CA LEU A 178 -14.71 -1.97 -6.72
C LEU A 178 -13.83 -0.84 -6.19
N ILE A 179 -12.76 -1.19 -5.49
CA ILE A 179 -11.83 -0.20 -4.93
C ILE A 179 -11.08 0.54 -6.05
N SER A 180 -10.69 -0.14 -7.13
CA SER A 180 -10.01 0.50 -8.26
C SER A 180 -10.93 1.45 -9.03
N MET A 181 -12.19 1.07 -9.20
CA MET A 181 -13.20 1.91 -9.87
C MET A 181 -13.49 3.20 -9.10
N ILE A 182 -13.49 3.16 -7.76
CA ILE A 182 -13.73 4.32 -6.91
C ILE A 182 -12.42 5.04 -6.60
N GLY A 183 -11.38 4.29 -6.27
CA GLY A 183 -10.10 4.81 -5.79
C GLY A 183 -9.31 5.54 -6.88
N GLY A 184 -9.33 5.06 -8.12
CA GLY A 184 -8.65 5.71 -9.25
C GLY A 184 -9.16 7.14 -9.51
N PRO A 185 -10.44 7.34 -9.80
CA PRO A 185 -11.01 8.67 -9.98
C PRO A 185 -10.88 9.56 -8.73
N CYS A 186 -11.08 9.00 -7.54
CA CYS A 186 -10.92 9.73 -6.29
C CYS A 186 -9.47 10.22 -6.12
N PHE A 187 -8.49 9.40 -6.43
CA PHE A 187 -7.08 9.76 -6.35
C PHE A 187 -6.72 10.86 -7.37
N ILE A 188 -7.19 10.75 -8.61
CA ILE A 188 -7.01 11.79 -9.64
C ILE A 188 -7.63 13.12 -9.18
N PHE A 189 -8.87 13.07 -8.67
CA PHE A 189 -9.54 14.25 -8.13
C PHE A 189 -8.74 14.88 -6.99
N LEU A 190 -8.24 14.09 -6.04
CA LEU A 190 -7.44 14.59 -4.92
C LEU A 190 -6.13 15.23 -5.38
N MET A 191 -5.49 14.68 -6.41
CA MET A 191 -4.25 15.26 -6.97
C MET A 191 -4.49 16.57 -7.72
N THR A 192 -5.62 16.70 -8.42
CA THR A 192 -5.90 17.90 -9.24
C THR A 192 -6.43 19.08 -8.42
N HIS A 193 -7.16 18.82 -7.33
CA HIS A 193 -7.83 19.87 -6.55
C HIS A 193 -6.96 20.52 -5.45
N LYS A 194 -5.80 19.95 -5.13
CA LYS A 194 -4.84 20.62 -4.24
C LYS A 194 -3.51 20.82 -4.95
N LYS A 195 -3.04 22.09 -5.01
CA LYS A 195 -1.64 22.41 -5.27
C LYS A 195 -0.80 21.81 -4.14
N TYR A 196 -0.46 20.54 -4.24
CA TYR A 196 0.56 19.95 -3.40
C TYR A 196 1.90 20.52 -3.86
N GLY A 197 2.48 21.38 -3.07
CA GLY A 197 3.90 21.71 -3.18
C GLY A 197 4.72 20.46 -2.85
N PHE A 198 4.83 19.56 -3.80
CA PHE A 198 5.89 18.56 -3.84
C PHE A 198 7.15 19.29 -4.30
N GLY A 199 7.90 19.81 -3.37
CA GLY A 199 9.13 20.54 -3.65
C GLY A 199 9.07 21.95 -3.09
N GLY A 200 9.76 22.19 -2.00
CA GLY A 200 10.24 23.51 -1.62
C GLY A 200 11.07 24.03 -2.79
N GLY A 201 10.53 24.94 -3.56
CA GLY A 201 11.14 25.61 -4.69
C GLY A 201 10.61 27.01 -4.73
N GLN A 202 11.33 27.88 -4.09
CA GLN A 202 11.89 29.12 -4.62
C GLN A 202 10.96 29.95 -5.52
N SER A 203 10.58 31.05 -5.00
CA SER A 203 10.67 32.34 -5.65
C SER A 203 11.08 33.35 -4.60
#